data_c017251f33d32f2b4b97d109f426dc58
#
_entry.id   c017251f33d32f2b4b97d109f426dc58
#
_cell.length_a   1.000
_cell.length_b   1.000
_cell.length_c   1.000
_cell.angle_alpha   90.00
_cell.angle_beta   90.00
_cell.angle_gamma   90.00
#
_symmetry.space_group_name_H-M   'P 1'
#
loop_
_entity.id
_entity.type
_entity.pdbx_description
1 polymer ?
#
loop_
_entity_poly.entity_id
_entity_poly.type
_entity_poly.pdbx_seq_one_letter_code
_entity_poly.pdbx_strand_id
1 'polypeptide(L)'
;MMTLGQKLKEIRKRFGMSQEQLAEILNVSRQAITKWENDGGLPDVSNLQEIAKTFGITVDYLLDDENQLPALSLRKELDKEKYKNKISMYQEVLKEYFPEPYEIFVLSRFKKQNFFELLIDTFIAPEIGPVDTADALSDMSPYYLVKKGEYKLLVNIKNYVLEIVELPVTTKEKRFVYGKNKFVNCGKYKQ
;
A
#
# COMPACT_ATOMS: atom_id res chain seq x y z
N MET A 1 23.02 -9.63 10.78
CA MET A 1 23.35 -8.95 9.52
C MET A 1 22.49 -9.57 8.43
N MET A 2 21.66 -8.80 7.78
CA MET A 2 20.80 -9.29 6.68
C MET A 2 21.47 -9.00 5.35
N THR A 3 21.57 -10.01 4.50
CA THR A 3 22.05 -9.83 3.12
C THR A 3 21.00 -9.07 2.29
N LEU A 4 21.41 -8.52 1.14
CA LEU A 4 20.49 -7.89 0.18
C LEU A 4 19.37 -8.86 -0.21
N GLY A 5 19.69 -10.12 -0.48
CA GLY A 5 18.69 -11.13 -0.86
C GLY A 5 17.70 -11.39 0.26
N GLN A 6 18.16 -11.45 1.51
CA GLN A 6 17.27 -11.59 2.67
C GLN A 6 16.35 -10.38 2.85
N LYS A 7 16.88 -9.16 2.65
CA LYS A 7 16.08 -7.93 2.69
C LYS A 7 15.01 -7.92 1.60
N LEU A 8 15.38 -8.24 0.36
CA LEU A 8 14.44 -8.31 -0.76
C LEU A 8 13.33 -9.35 -0.50
N LYS A 9 13.71 -10.52 0.00
CA LYS A 9 12.76 -11.59 0.37
C LYS A 9 11.80 -11.14 1.49
N GLU A 10 12.31 -10.42 2.50
CA GLU A 10 11.50 -9.89 3.60
C GLU A 10 10.52 -8.81 3.10
N ILE A 11 11.00 -7.87 2.28
CA ILE A 11 10.16 -6.84 1.63
C ILE A 11 9.02 -7.52 0.87
N ARG A 12 9.32 -8.47 0.00
CA ARG A 12 8.32 -9.21 -0.77
C ARG A 12 7.29 -9.89 0.13
N LYS A 13 7.74 -10.55 1.21
CA LYS A 13 6.86 -11.24 2.16
C LYS A 13 5.93 -10.28 2.91
N ARG A 14 6.40 -9.10 3.29
CA ARG A 14 5.59 -8.08 3.98
C ARG A 14 4.45 -7.58 3.11
N PHE A 15 4.69 -7.44 1.80
CA PHE A 15 3.63 -7.16 0.83
C PHE A 15 2.86 -8.42 0.41
N GLY A 16 3.24 -9.59 0.92
CA GLY A 16 2.60 -10.87 0.67
C GLY A 16 2.70 -11.38 -0.76
N MET A 17 3.66 -10.89 -1.51
CA MET A 17 3.85 -11.21 -2.92
C MET A 17 4.53 -12.55 -3.12
N SER A 18 4.19 -13.22 -4.23
CA SER A 18 5.00 -14.30 -4.80
C SER A 18 6.25 -13.73 -5.49
N GLN A 19 7.24 -14.57 -5.77
CA GLN A 19 8.40 -14.18 -6.57
C GLN A 19 8.00 -13.75 -7.99
N GLU A 20 6.95 -14.36 -8.55
CA GLU A 20 6.39 -13.98 -9.84
C GLU A 20 5.83 -12.56 -9.82
N GLN A 21 5.00 -12.25 -8.83
CA GLN A 21 4.43 -10.91 -8.67
C GLN A 21 5.50 -9.83 -8.47
N LEU A 22 6.55 -10.14 -7.69
CA LEU A 22 7.68 -9.20 -7.53
C LEU A 22 8.43 -9.01 -8.85
N ALA A 23 8.63 -10.09 -9.61
CA ALA A 23 9.28 -10.04 -10.93
C ALA A 23 8.49 -9.16 -11.92
N GLU A 24 7.18 -9.31 -11.95
CA GLU A 24 6.29 -8.46 -12.78
C GLU A 24 6.35 -6.98 -12.37
N ILE A 25 6.38 -6.70 -11.06
CA ILE A 25 6.47 -5.33 -10.55
C ILE A 25 7.78 -4.66 -10.97
N LEU A 26 8.89 -5.40 -10.87
CA LEU A 26 10.23 -4.89 -11.20
C LEU A 26 10.57 -5.06 -12.70
N ASN A 27 9.67 -5.62 -13.50
CA ASN A 27 9.88 -5.90 -14.91
C ASN A 27 11.15 -6.74 -15.20
N VAL A 28 11.35 -7.80 -14.39
CA VAL A 28 12.45 -8.76 -14.51
C VAL A 28 11.93 -10.19 -14.58
N SER A 29 12.79 -11.16 -14.82
CA SER A 29 12.40 -12.57 -14.78
C SER A 29 12.26 -13.07 -13.33
N ARG A 30 11.36 -14.03 -13.10
CA ARG A 30 11.25 -14.74 -11.80
C ARG A 30 12.57 -15.36 -11.38
N GLN A 31 13.35 -15.87 -12.34
CA GLN A 31 14.67 -16.46 -12.09
C GLN A 31 15.64 -15.44 -11.51
N ALA A 32 15.59 -14.17 -11.97
CA ALA A 32 16.39 -13.09 -11.41
C ALA A 32 16.04 -12.86 -9.93
N ILE A 33 14.75 -12.77 -9.61
CA ILE A 33 14.29 -12.64 -8.21
C ILE A 33 14.76 -13.82 -7.36
N THR A 34 14.58 -15.05 -7.86
CA THR A 34 15.04 -16.26 -7.16
C THR A 34 16.54 -16.22 -6.89
N LYS A 35 17.32 -15.80 -7.89
CA LYS A 35 18.77 -15.68 -7.78
C LYS A 35 19.17 -14.64 -6.74
N TRP A 36 18.56 -13.47 -6.77
CA TRP A 36 18.85 -12.39 -5.82
C TRP A 36 18.45 -12.75 -4.39
N GLU A 37 17.26 -13.31 -4.17
CA GLU A 37 16.77 -13.70 -2.84
C GLU A 37 17.58 -14.85 -2.19
N ASN A 38 18.32 -15.61 -2.97
CA ASN A 38 19.21 -16.69 -2.51
C ASN A 38 20.69 -16.29 -2.52
N ASP A 39 20.99 -15.00 -2.65
CA ASP A 39 22.35 -14.46 -2.72
C ASP A 39 23.21 -15.09 -3.84
N GLY A 40 22.58 -15.67 -4.86
CA GLY A 40 23.24 -16.25 -6.03
C GLY A 40 23.74 -15.22 -7.03
N GLY A 41 23.56 -13.95 -6.76
CA GLY A 41 24.02 -12.79 -7.53
C GLY A 41 23.33 -11.52 -7.05
N LEU A 42 23.87 -10.37 -7.46
CA LEU A 42 23.32 -9.06 -7.10
C LEU A 42 22.49 -8.49 -8.25
N PRO A 43 21.43 -7.73 -7.95
CA PRO A 43 20.83 -6.84 -8.94
C PRO A 43 21.87 -5.85 -9.47
N ASP A 44 21.78 -5.49 -10.73
CA ASP A 44 22.55 -4.36 -11.24
C ASP A 44 22.05 -3.02 -10.67
N VAL A 45 22.79 -1.95 -10.93
CA VAL A 45 22.48 -0.61 -10.37
C VAL A 45 21.08 -0.13 -10.77
N SER A 46 20.65 -0.41 -12.00
CA SER A 46 19.32 -0.03 -12.49
C SER A 46 18.23 -0.77 -11.72
N ASN A 47 18.39 -2.06 -11.51
CA ASN A 47 17.47 -2.87 -10.73
C ASN A 47 17.46 -2.48 -9.25
N LEU A 48 18.60 -2.14 -8.65
CA LEU A 48 18.66 -1.61 -7.27
C LEU A 48 17.88 -0.31 -7.11
N GLN A 49 18.02 0.62 -8.07
CA GLN A 49 17.27 1.87 -8.08
C GLN A 49 15.76 1.63 -8.24
N GLU A 50 15.36 0.69 -9.11
CA GLU A 50 13.95 0.37 -9.31
C GLU A 50 13.34 -0.30 -8.07
N ILE A 51 14.06 -1.21 -7.41
CA ILE A 51 13.67 -1.78 -6.12
C ILE A 51 13.48 -0.68 -5.07
N ALA A 52 14.46 0.20 -4.93
CA ALA A 52 14.42 1.29 -3.95
C ALA A 52 13.23 2.23 -4.20
N LYS A 53 13.01 2.64 -5.44
CA LYS A 53 11.89 3.48 -5.86
C LYS A 53 10.55 2.80 -5.66
N THR A 54 10.44 1.54 -6.06
CA THR A 54 9.20 0.76 -5.98
C THR A 54 8.72 0.59 -4.54
N PHE A 55 9.63 0.37 -3.61
CA PHE A 55 9.30 0.12 -2.21
C PHE A 55 9.49 1.32 -1.27
N GLY A 56 9.83 2.48 -1.82
CA GLY A 56 10.00 3.71 -1.04
C GLY A 56 11.14 3.63 -0.02
N ILE A 57 12.21 2.89 -0.34
CA ILE A 57 13.44 2.74 0.46
C ILE A 57 14.63 3.35 -0.25
N THR A 58 15.76 3.45 0.40
CA THR A 58 17.01 3.93 -0.22
C THR A 58 17.84 2.75 -0.77
N VAL A 59 18.68 3.01 -1.77
CA VAL A 59 19.67 2.02 -2.26
C VAL A 59 20.66 1.72 -1.15
N ASP A 60 21.05 2.73 -0.35
CA ASP A 60 21.96 2.54 0.79
C ASP A 60 21.39 1.53 1.78
N TYR A 61 20.07 1.64 2.10
CA TYR A 61 19.42 0.63 2.95
C TYR A 61 19.56 -0.79 2.38
N LEU A 62 19.43 -0.96 1.08
CA LEU A 62 19.58 -2.29 0.44
C LEU A 62 21.01 -2.84 0.58
N LEU A 63 22.01 -1.96 0.48
CA LEU A 63 23.43 -2.31 0.46
C LEU A 63 24.08 -2.34 1.84
N ASP A 64 23.55 -1.56 2.80
CA ASP A 64 24.09 -1.49 4.15
C ASP A 64 23.70 -2.70 5.00
N ASP A 65 24.44 -2.92 6.08
CA ASP A 65 24.21 -4.00 7.03
C ASP A 65 23.10 -3.69 8.07
N GLU A 66 22.33 -2.64 7.86
CA GLU A 66 21.22 -2.31 8.75
C GLU A 66 20.16 -3.40 8.77
N ASN A 67 19.76 -3.81 9.99
CA ASN A 67 18.82 -4.92 10.18
C ASN A 67 17.35 -4.47 10.30
N GLN A 68 17.08 -3.16 10.42
CA GLN A 68 15.72 -2.66 10.58
C GLN A 68 15.14 -2.20 9.26
N LEU A 69 14.10 -2.90 8.81
CA LEU A 69 13.32 -2.47 7.65
C LEU A 69 12.55 -1.18 8.00
N PRO A 70 12.68 -0.12 7.18
CA PRO A 70 11.86 1.07 7.32
C PRO A 70 10.38 0.74 7.05
N ALA A 71 9.49 1.68 7.31
CA ALA A 71 8.10 1.56 6.87
C ALA A 71 8.06 1.51 5.34
N LEU A 72 7.47 0.46 4.80
CA LEU A 72 7.45 0.20 3.38
C LEU A 72 6.22 0.82 2.71
N SER A 73 6.40 1.34 1.52
CA SER A 73 5.30 1.75 0.64
C SER A 73 5.56 1.22 -0.77
N LEU A 74 4.49 0.91 -1.49
CA LEU A 74 4.56 0.48 -2.88
C LEU A 74 3.60 1.33 -3.71
N ARG A 75 4.07 1.78 -4.86
CA ARG A 75 3.26 2.45 -5.86
C ARG A 75 3.43 1.76 -7.22
N LYS A 76 2.32 1.26 -7.78
CA LYS A 76 2.30 0.56 -9.06
C LYS A 76 1.26 1.20 -9.98
N GLU A 77 1.66 1.53 -11.19
CA GLU A 77 0.73 1.87 -12.26
C GLU A 77 0.08 0.59 -12.81
N LEU A 78 -1.23 0.60 -12.92
CA LEU A 78 -2.02 -0.51 -13.42
C LEU A 78 -2.23 -0.36 -14.93
N ASP A 79 -2.21 -1.47 -15.64
CA ASP A 79 -2.48 -1.51 -17.07
C ASP A 79 -3.95 -1.13 -17.35
N LYS A 80 -4.15 0.02 -17.98
CA LYS A 80 -5.47 0.55 -18.32
C LYS A 80 -6.23 -0.34 -19.29
N GLU A 81 -5.53 -1.05 -20.15
CA GLU A 81 -6.15 -1.98 -21.10
C GLU A 81 -6.66 -3.24 -20.41
N LYS A 82 -5.89 -3.77 -19.47
CA LYS A 82 -6.26 -4.91 -18.64
C LYS A 82 -7.48 -4.63 -17.76
N TYR A 83 -7.57 -3.42 -17.19
CA TYR A 83 -8.63 -3.03 -16.25
C TYR A 83 -9.61 -2.02 -16.84
N LYS A 84 -10.07 -2.27 -18.08
CA LYS A 84 -10.99 -1.34 -18.80
C LYS A 84 -12.31 -1.09 -18.08
N ASN A 85 -12.87 -2.11 -17.44
CA ASN A 85 -14.13 -2.01 -16.70
C ASN A 85 -13.88 -1.46 -15.29
N LYS A 86 -14.16 -0.17 -15.09
CA LYS A 86 -13.98 0.49 -13.79
C LYS A 86 -14.78 -0.14 -12.65
N ILE A 87 -15.90 -0.81 -12.94
CA ILE A 87 -16.75 -1.43 -11.90
C ILE A 87 -16.08 -2.69 -11.35
N SER A 88 -15.47 -3.51 -12.20
CA SER A 88 -14.77 -4.75 -11.83
C SER A 88 -13.30 -4.53 -11.46
N MET A 89 -12.71 -3.39 -11.87
CA MET A 89 -11.29 -3.08 -11.66
C MET A 89 -10.83 -3.32 -10.23
N TYR A 90 -11.58 -2.81 -9.25
CA TYR A 90 -11.20 -2.95 -7.84
C TYR A 90 -11.17 -4.41 -7.39
N GLN A 91 -12.17 -5.20 -7.81
CA GLN A 91 -12.23 -6.64 -7.49
C GLN A 91 -11.09 -7.40 -8.16
N GLU A 92 -10.84 -7.13 -9.42
CA GLU A 92 -9.77 -7.79 -10.20
C GLU A 92 -8.39 -7.48 -9.61
N VAL A 93 -8.11 -6.20 -9.30
CA VAL A 93 -6.86 -5.79 -8.66
C VAL A 93 -6.71 -6.45 -7.28
N LEU A 94 -7.76 -6.44 -6.45
CA LEU A 94 -7.68 -7.05 -5.12
C LEU A 94 -7.47 -8.56 -5.20
N LYS A 95 -8.11 -9.27 -6.12
CA LYS A 95 -7.90 -10.71 -6.34
C LYS A 95 -6.49 -11.02 -6.85
N GLU A 96 -5.98 -10.20 -7.74
CA GLU A 96 -4.66 -10.40 -8.34
C GLU A 96 -3.52 -10.15 -7.35
N TYR A 97 -3.60 -9.02 -6.60
CA TYR A 97 -2.52 -8.64 -5.70
C TYR A 97 -2.66 -9.23 -4.30
N PHE A 98 -3.88 -9.55 -3.88
CA PHE A 98 -4.18 -10.07 -2.54
C PHE A 98 -5.08 -11.31 -2.62
N PRO A 99 -4.62 -12.43 -3.24
CA PRO A 99 -5.37 -13.68 -3.26
C PRO A 99 -5.50 -14.25 -1.83
N GLU A 100 -6.41 -15.19 -1.63
CA GLU A 100 -6.49 -15.89 -0.35
C GLU A 100 -5.10 -16.43 0.09
N PRO A 101 -4.73 -16.38 1.37
CA PRO A 101 -5.56 -16.17 2.55
C PRO A 101 -5.58 -14.73 3.11
N TYR A 102 -5.55 -13.70 2.26
CA TYR A 102 -5.67 -12.32 2.74
C TYR A 102 -7.06 -12.01 3.26
N GLU A 103 -7.13 -11.27 4.36
CA GLU A 103 -8.35 -10.66 4.83
C GLU A 103 -8.41 -9.21 4.36
N ILE A 104 -9.45 -8.85 3.63
CA ILE A 104 -9.65 -7.51 3.07
C ILE A 104 -10.85 -6.87 3.75
N PHE A 105 -10.68 -5.63 4.21
CA PHE A 105 -11.74 -4.83 4.83
C PHE A 105 -11.88 -3.52 4.10
N VAL A 106 -13.12 -3.11 3.85
CA VAL A 106 -13.45 -1.80 3.26
C VAL A 106 -13.27 -0.72 4.33
N LEU A 107 -12.66 0.39 3.95
CA LEU A 107 -12.43 1.52 4.83
C LEU A 107 -13.19 2.75 4.35
N SER A 108 -13.88 3.43 5.28
CA SER A 108 -14.30 4.82 5.08
C SER A 108 -13.20 5.76 5.53
N ARG A 109 -12.89 6.74 4.70
CA ARG A 109 -11.89 7.78 4.95
C ARG A 109 -12.56 9.07 5.39
N PHE A 110 -12.04 9.68 6.43
CA PHE A 110 -12.43 11.00 6.92
C PHE A 110 -11.16 11.84 7.07
N LYS A 111 -11.21 13.11 6.68
CA LYS A 111 -10.13 14.04 6.95
C LYS A 111 -10.02 14.27 8.46
N LYS A 112 -8.83 14.37 8.98
CA LYS A 112 -8.61 14.73 10.38
C LYS A 112 -8.83 16.23 10.52
N GLN A 113 -9.97 16.63 11.04
CA GLN A 113 -10.26 18.04 11.34
C GLN A 113 -9.41 18.51 12.52
N ASN A 114 -8.87 19.71 12.40
CA ASN A 114 -8.28 20.42 13.53
C ASN A 114 -9.39 21.02 14.39
N PHE A 115 -9.13 21.24 15.66
CA PHE A 115 -10.10 21.86 16.59
C PHE A 115 -10.65 23.19 16.07
N PHE A 116 -9.83 23.97 15.38
CA PHE A 116 -10.21 25.24 14.76
C PHE A 116 -11.19 25.04 13.58
N GLU A 117 -10.95 24.04 12.73
CA GLU A 117 -11.87 23.69 11.63
C GLU A 117 -13.21 23.22 12.17
N LEU A 118 -13.22 22.41 13.23
CA LEU A 118 -14.42 21.96 13.90
C LEU A 118 -15.23 23.13 14.50
N LEU A 119 -14.56 24.13 15.08
CA LEU A 119 -15.19 25.35 15.60
C LEU A 119 -15.81 26.20 14.48
N ILE A 120 -15.11 26.36 13.36
CA ILE A 120 -15.61 27.11 12.20
C ILE A 120 -16.85 26.41 11.64
N ASP A 121 -16.80 25.11 11.42
CA ASP A 121 -17.91 24.33 10.87
C ASP A 121 -19.13 24.33 11.81
N THR A 122 -18.90 24.29 13.12
CA THR A 122 -19.99 24.18 14.10
C THR A 122 -20.63 25.53 14.45
N PHE A 123 -19.83 26.60 14.54
CA PHE A 123 -20.30 27.87 15.12
C PHE A 123 -20.30 29.05 14.15
N ILE A 124 -19.44 29.05 13.13
CA ILE A 124 -19.26 30.23 12.26
C ILE A 124 -19.96 30.06 10.92
N ALA A 125 -20.01 28.85 10.38
CA ALA A 125 -20.61 28.57 9.08
C ALA A 125 -21.47 27.30 9.06
N PRO A 126 -22.46 27.14 9.95
CA PRO A 126 -23.30 25.95 10.02
C PRO A 126 -24.11 25.69 8.73
N GLU A 127 -24.33 26.74 7.92
CA GLU A 127 -25.11 26.64 6.68
C GLU A 127 -24.28 26.18 5.46
N ILE A 128 -22.94 26.21 5.54
CA ILE A 128 -22.06 25.83 4.42
C ILE A 128 -21.82 24.32 4.41
N GLY A 129 -22.18 23.63 5.49
CA GLY A 129 -21.84 22.22 5.72
C GLY A 129 -20.33 22.03 5.96
N PRO A 130 -19.91 20.91 6.47
CA PRO A 130 -18.50 20.68 6.73
C PRO A 130 -17.70 20.83 5.43
N VAL A 131 -16.68 21.67 5.45
CA VAL A 131 -15.74 21.91 4.31
C VAL A 131 -15.17 20.59 3.77
N ASP A 132 -15.17 19.56 4.62
CA ASP A 132 -14.76 18.20 4.27
C ASP A 132 -15.70 17.47 3.29
N THR A 133 -16.93 17.92 3.09
CA THR A 133 -17.83 17.25 2.12
C THR A 133 -17.38 17.45 0.69
N ALA A 134 -16.84 18.61 0.35
CA ALA A 134 -16.31 18.89 -0.99
C ALA A 134 -15.04 18.04 -1.27
N ASP A 135 -14.14 17.93 -0.30
CA ASP A 135 -12.93 17.11 -0.40
C ASP A 135 -13.25 15.59 -0.36
N ALA A 136 -14.23 15.17 0.44
CA ALA A 136 -14.71 13.80 0.48
C ALA A 136 -15.41 13.40 -0.83
N LEU A 137 -16.11 14.33 -1.47
CA LEU A 137 -16.72 14.13 -2.79
C LEU A 137 -15.70 14.19 -3.92
N SER A 138 -14.60 14.92 -3.76
CA SER A 138 -13.56 15.06 -4.77
C SER A 138 -12.67 13.82 -4.92
N ASP A 139 -12.57 12.98 -3.88
CA ASP A 139 -11.77 11.75 -3.90
C ASP A 139 -12.54 10.56 -3.30
N MET A 140 -13.38 9.97 -4.13
CA MET A 140 -14.13 8.74 -3.82
C MET A 140 -13.30 7.46 -4.03
N SER A 141 -11.97 7.57 -4.12
CA SER A 141 -11.13 6.38 -4.29
C SER A 141 -11.27 5.44 -3.09
N PRO A 142 -11.49 4.14 -3.32
CA PRO A 142 -11.67 3.19 -2.24
C PRO A 142 -10.36 2.92 -1.51
N TYR A 143 -10.48 2.82 -0.20
CA TYR A 143 -9.40 2.39 0.68
C TYR A 143 -9.73 1.03 1.29
N TYR A 144 -8.71 0.22 1.44
CA TYR A 144 -8.84 -1.12 2.01
C TYR A 144 -7.77 -1.33 3.08
N LEU A 145 -8.15 -2.02 4.16
CA LEU A 145 -7.21 -2.63 5.09
C LEU A 145 -7.04 -4.09 4.66
N VAL A 146 -5.85 -4.45 4.28
CA VAL A 146 -5.49 -5.81 3.89
C VAL A 146 -4.60 -6.41 4.96
N LYS A 147 -4.93 -7.65 5.39
CA LYS A 147 -4.23 -8.35 6.47
C LYS A 147 -3.74 -9.72 6.02
N LYS A 148 -2.56 -10.09 6.50
CA LYS A 148 -2.02 -11.46 6.42
C LYS A 148 -1.15 -11.72 7.65
N GLY A 149 -1.68 -12.52 8.58
CA GLY A 149 -1.04 -12.69 9.89
C GLY A 149 -0.94 -11.36 10.64
N GLU A 150 0.26 -10.96 11.03
CA GLU A 150 0.49 -9.71 11.74
C GLU A 150 0.64 -8.49 10.81
N TYR A 151 0.89 -8.70 9.53
CA TYR A 151 1.05 -7.62 8.56
C TYR A 151 -0.27 -6.95 8.23
N LYS A 152 -0.27 -5.62 8.25
CA LYS A 152 -1.40 -4.77 7.92
C LYS A 152 -0.98 -3.78 6.85
N LEU A 153 -1.74 -3.75 5.76
CA LEU A 153 -1.48 -2.87 4.62
C LEU A 153 -2.68 -1.94 4.42
N LEU A 154 -2.41 -0.65 4.28
CA LEU A 154 -3.39 0.30 3.78
C LEU A 154 -3.27 0.35 2.26
N VAL A 155 -4.33 0.00 1.57
CA VAL A 155 -4.38 -0.08 0.10
C VAL A 155 -5.33 0.97 -0.42
N ASN A 156 -4.88 1.72 -1.42
CA ASN A 156 -5.70 2.66 -2.18
C ASN A 156 -5.56 2.37 -3.68
N ILE A 157 -6.66 2.44 -4.42
CA ILE A 157 -6.67 2.29 -5.87
C ILE A 157 -7.32 3.55 -6.45
N LYS A 158 -6.51 4.38 -7.13
CA LYS A 158 -6.97 5.66 -7.69
C LYS A 158 -6.33 5.91 -9.05
N ASN A 159 -7.15 6.27 -10.04
CA ASN A 159 -6.67 6.65 -11.37
C ASN A 159 -5.69 5.62 -12.00
N TYR A 160 -6.00 4.33 -11.88
CA TYR A 160 -5.13 3.23 -12.32
C TYR A 160 -3.77 3.20 -11.63
N VAL A 161 -3.70 3.70 -10.40
CA VAL A 161 -2.52 3.57 -9.54
C VAL A 161 -2.94 2.78 -8.30
N LEU A 162 -2.20 1.72 -8.02
CA LEU A 162 -2.27 0.95 -6.78
C LEU A 162 -1.23 1.52 -5.82
N GLU A 163 -1.67 2.01 -4.68
CA GLU A 163 -0.81 2.46 -3.59
C GLU A 163 -1.02 1.56 -2.38
N ILE A 164 0.07 1.03 -1.86
CA ILE A 164 0.08 0.16 -0.69
C ILE A 164 1.05 0.76 0.32
N VAL A 165 0.62 0.87 1.56
CA VAL A 165 1.47 1.33 2.66
C VAL A 165 1.38 0.33 3.80
N GLU A 166 2.53 -0.07 4.31
CA GLU A 166 2.62 -0.90 5.51
C GLU A 166 2.23 -0.07 6.74
N LEU A 167 1.30 -0.61 7.51
CA LEU A 167 0.87 -0.01 8.77
C LEU A 167 1.60 -0.67 9.95
N PRO A 168 1.90 0.07 11.03
CA PRO A 168 2.44 -0.51 12.24
C PRO A 168 1.55 -1.66 12.76
N VAL A 169 2.17 -2.71 13.27
CA VAL A 169 1.46 -3.88 13.85
C VAL A 169 0.47 -3.46 14.94
N THR A 170 0.81 -2.41 15.70
CA THR A 170 -0.03 -1.81 16.74
C THR A 170 -1.27 -1.09 16.23
N THR A 171 -1.41 -0.90 14.91
CA THR A 171 -2.56 -0.20 14.31
C THR A 171 -3.87 -0.91 14.65
N LYS A 172 -4.81 -0.18 15.24
CA LYS A 172 -6.15 -0.69 15.59
C LYS A 172 -7.00 -0.87 14.35
N GLU A 173 -7.56 -2.07 14.16
CA GLU A 173 -8.29 -2.43 12.92
C GLU A 173 -9.64 -1.72 12.76
N LYS A 174 -10.32 -1.40 13.86
CA LYS A 174 -11.63 -0.74 13.81
C LYS A 174 -11.54 0.73 13.41
N ARG A 175 -10.54 1.45 13.93
CA ARG A 175 -10.31 2.88 13.67
C ARG A 175 -8.84 3.19 13.83
N PHE A 176 -8.27 3.91 12.88
CA PHE A 176 -6.88 4.36 12.95
C PHE A 176 -6.69 5.67 12.18
N VAL A 177 -5.54 6.31 12.39
CA VAL A 177 -5.12 7.53 11.69
C VAL A 177 -3.86 7.19 10.89
N TYR A 178 -3.83 7.62 9.63
CA TYR A 178 -2.65 7.58 8.80
C TYR A 178 -2.54 8.90 8.01
N GLY A 179 -1.40 9.59 8.14
CA GLY A 179 -1.22 10.92 7.59
C GLY A 179 -2.27 11.90 8.15
N LYS A 180 -2.95 12.61 7.26
CA LYS A 180 -4.02 13.56 7.58
C LYS A 180 -5.42 12.93 7.64
N ASN A 181 -5.53 11.62 7.45
CA ASN A 181 -6.80 10.93 7.34
C ASN A 181 -7.06 10.03 8.56
N LYS A 182 -8.34 9.92 8.91
CA LYS A 182 -8.89 8.97 9.86
C LYS A 182 -9.65 7.90 9.08
N PHE A 183 -9.38 6.65 9.38
CA PHE A 183 -10.01 5.51 8.74
C PHE A 183 -10.90 4.76 9.71
N VAL A 184 -12.06 4.33 9.21
CA VAL A 184 -13.03 3.50 9.93
C VAL A 184 -13.30 2.26 9.10
N ASN A 185 -13.13 1.09 9.71
CA ASN A 185 -13.41 -0.19 9.08
C ASN A 185 -14.93 -0.40 8.98
N CYS A 186 -15.43 -0.58 7.76
CA CYS A 186 -16.84 -0.77 7.43
C CYS A 186 -17.26 -2.24 7.32
N GLY A 187 -16.30 -3.17 7.44
CA GLY A 187 -16.57 -4.60 7.38
C GLY A 187 -15.72 -5.35 6.36
N LYS A 188 -15.80 -6.67 6.40
CA LYS A 188 -15.02 -7.55 5.53
C LYS A 188 -15.51 -7.46 4.09
N TYR A 189 -14.57 -7.26 3.18
CA TYR A 189 -14.83 -7.32 1.74
C TYR A 189 -15.04 -8.78 1.32
N LYS A 190 -16.13 -9.05 0.64
CA LYS A 190 -16.39 -10.38 0.07
C LYS A 190 -15.80 -10.41 -1.34
N GLN A 191 -14.75 -11.19 -1.50
CA GLN A 191 -14.15 -11.48 -2.83
C GLN A 191 -15.06 -12.33 -3.69
#